data_7f74daf19d0ab52502a1165b656eb24d
#
_entry.id   7f74daf19d0ab52502a1165b656eb24d
#
_cell.length_a   1.000
_cell.length_b   1.000
_cell.length_c   1.000
_cell.angle_alpha   90.00
_cell.angle_beta   90.00
_cell.angle_gamma   90.00
#
_symmetry.space_group_name_H-M   'P 1'
#
loop_
_entity.id
_entity.type
_entity.pdbx_description
1 polymer ?
#
loop_
_entity_poly.entity_id
_entity_poly.type
_entity_poly.pdbx_seq_one_letter_code
_entity_poly.pdbx_strand_id
1 'polypeptide(L)'
;RSIGDKSVAKFAEIAAQKGISLFESLKYIDEVSGLRAAAKEKLKDFYRLLTDVLENLEHMTVSEIFQEILNRTKYIDSIEDNKEDRVKNIEELMNSIREIEREYPGITLSEYLEFISLTSATDSMDDEENFVKLMTIHSSKGLEFDFVFIAGMEEGLFPGEASILNDEDLEEERRLCYVAI
;
A
#
# COMPACT_ATOMS: atom_id res chain seq x y z
N ARG A 1 -11.79 2.71 -11.49
CA ARG A 1 -12.90 1.96 -12.08
C ARG A 1 -13.63 2.85 -13.08
N SER A 2 -13.32 2.72 -14.36
CA SER A 2 -13.81 3.56 -15.48
C SER A 2 -13.32 5.02 -15.49
N ILE A 3 -12.31 5.36 -14.71
CA ILE A 3 -11.63 6.66 -14.71
C ILE A 3 -10.20 6.38 -15.15
N GLY A 4 -9.84 6.81 -16.36
CA GLY A 4 -8.52 6.60 -16.94
C GLY A 4 -7.61 7.81 -16.77
N ASP A 5 -6.33 7.65 -17.12
CA ASP A 5 -5.28 8.66 -16.96
C ASP A 5 -5.62 10.02 -17.56
N LYS A 6 -6.34 10.04 -18.69
CA LYS A 6 -6.81 11.30 -19.31
C LYS A 6 -7.75 12.10 -18.41
N SER A 7 -8.55 11.43 -17.56
CA SER A 7 -9.42 12.11 -16.62
C SER A 7 -8.61 12.62 -15.43
N VAL A 8 -7.68 11.83 -14.94
CA VAL A 8 -6.77 12.21 -13.83
C VAL A 8 -5.92 13.43 -14.25
N ALA A 9 -5.38 13.44 -15.48
CA ALA A 9 -4.59 14.56 -15.99
C ALA A 9 -5.34 15.90 -15.95
N LYS A 10 -6.64 15.90 -16.24
CA LYS A 10 -7.46 17.14 -16.17
C LYS A 10 -7.55 17.69 -14.75
N PHE A 11 -7.65 16.82 -13.75
CA PHE A 11 -7.66 17.23 -12.35
C PHE A 11 -6.27 17.69 -11.89
N ALA A 12 -5.21 17.07 -12.40
CA ALA A 12 -3.84 17.51 -12.14
C ALA A 12 -3.57 18.93 -12.70
N GLU A 13 -4.11 19.26 -13.88
CA GLU A 13 -4.04 20.60 -14.43
C GLU A 13 -4.75 21.64 -13.54
N ILE A 14 -5.96 21.32 -13.05
CA ILE A 14 -6.70 22.20 -12.13
C ILE A 14 -5.94 22.34 -10.80
N ALA A 15 -5.40 21.26 -10.27
CA ALA A 15 -4.61 21.27 -9.05
C ALA A 15 -3.39 22.19 -9.19
N ALA A 16 -2.64 22.05 -10.29
CA ALA A 16 -1.49 22.89 -10.58
C ALA A 16 -1.86 24.38 -10.76
N GLN A 17 -2.95 24.66 -11.49
CA GLN A 17 -3.41 26.05 -11.72
C GLN A 17 -3.87 26.75 -10.44
N LYS A 18 -4.52 26.01 -9.53
CA LYS A 18 -5.09 26.54 -8.29
C LYS A 18 -4.13 26.41 -7.08
N GLY A 19 -2.99 25.72 -7.22
CA GLY A 19 -2.05 25.49 -6.12
C GLY A 19 -2.63 24.61 -5.01
N ILE A 20 -3.47 23.62 -5.36
CA ILE A 20 -4.16 22.72 -4.44
C ILE A 20 -3.76 21.26 -4.72
N SER A 21 -4.10 20.36 -3.80
CA SER A 21 -3.87 18.94 -4.00
C SER A 21 -4.76 18.34 -5.10
N LEU A 22 -4.35 17.19 -5.64
CA LEU A 22 -5.16 16.45 -6.61
C LEU A 22 -6.52 16.06 -6.02
N PHE A 23 -6.59 15.72 -4.74
CA PHE A 23 -7.83 15.40 -4.05
C PHE A 23 -8.75 16.65 -3.96
N GLU A 24 -8.22 17.78 -3.57
CA GLU A 24 -8.99 19.03 -3.51
C GLU A 24 -9.51 19.48 -4.87
N SER A 25 -8.80 19.14 -5.96
CA SER A 25 -9.27 19.46 -7.32
C SER A 25 -10.61 18.77 -7.66
N LEU A 26 -10.97 17.70 -6.95
CA LEU A 26 -12.27 17.02 -7.10
C LEU A 26 -13.46 17.92 -6.71
N LYS A 27 -13.27 18.98 -5.94
CA LYS A 27 -14.31 20.01 -5.69
C LYS A 27 -14.82 20.64 -7.00
N TYR A 28 -13.99 20.62 -8.04
CA TYR A 28 -14.26 21.27 -9.32
C TYR A 28 -14.73 20.28 -10.41
N ILE A 29 -15.27 19.11 -10.03
CA ILE A 29 -15.71 18.05 -10.96
C ILE A 29 -16.69 18.60 -12.02
N ASP A 30 -17.58 19.50 -11.64
CA ASP A 30 -18.58 20.05 -12.56
C ASP A 30 -17.98 21.01 -13.59
N GLU A 31 -16.86 21.64 -13.28
CA GLU A 31 -16.14 22.56 -14.17
C GLU A 31 -15.31 21.80 -15.23
N VAL A 32 -15.02 20.50 -15.01
CA VAL A 32 -14.20 19.72 -15.93
C VAL A 32 -14.99 19.33 -17.18
N SER A 33 -14.57 19.89 -18.33
CA SER A 33 -15.14 19.57 -19.63
C SER A 33 -14.72 18.19 -20.14
N GLY A 34 -15.63 17.53 -20.90
CA GLY A 34 -15.33 16.26 -21.58
C GLY A 34 -15.27 15.04 -20.66
N LEU A 35 -15.76 15.13 -19.43
CA LEU A 35 -16.05 13.98 -18.59
C LEU A 35 -17.47 13.47 -18.88
N ARG A 36 -17.60 12.13 -18.99
CA ARG A 36 -18.93 11.49 -19.10
C ARG A 36 -19.70 11.66 -17.78
N ALA A 37 -21.02 11.84 -17.83
CA ALA A 37 -21.86 12.01 -16.65
C ALA A 37 -21.64 10.90 -15.60
N ALA A 38 -21.59 9.64 -16.04
CA ALA A 38 -21.33 8.50 -15.16
C ALA A 38 -19.93 8.55 -14.47
N ALA A 39 -18.93 9.15 -15.11
CA ALA A 39 -17.61 9.33 -14.49
C ALA A 39 -17.64 10.46 -13.46
N LYS A 40 -18.36 11.54 -13.75
CA LYS A 40 -18.57 12.64 -12.80
C LYS A 40 -19.24 12.16 -11.51
N GLU A 41 -20.33 11.38 -11.62
CA GLU A 41 -21.01 10.83 -10.44
C GLU A 41 -20.09 9.91 -9.60
N LYS A 42 -19.37 9.00 -10.24
CA LYS A 42 -18.41 8.15 -9.52
C LYS A 42 -17.31 8.94 -8.80
N LEU A 43 -16.82 10.02 -9.38
CA LEU A 43 -15.84 10.91 -8.77
C LEU A 43 -16.45 11.70 -7.61
N LYS A 44 -17.69 12.17 -7.74
CA LYS A 44 -18.43 12.82 -6.65
C LYS A 44 -18.65 11.86 -5.49
N ASP A 45 -19.06 10.63 -5.77
CA ASP A 45 -19.24 9.62 -4.73
C ASP A 45 -17.92 9.29 -4.00
N PHE A 46 -16.83 9.17 -4.75
CA PHE A 46 -15.50 9.00 -4.18
C PHE A 46 -15.07 10.20 -3.33
N TYR A 47 -15.28 11.42 -3.81
CA TYR A 47 -14.99 12.64 -3.07
C TYR A 47 -15.78 12.71 -1.77
N ARG A 48 -17.10 12.49 -1.82
CA ARG A 48 -17.98 12.47 -0.63
C ARG A 48 -17.52 11.40 0.37
N LEU A 49 -17.25 10.17 -0.10
CA LEU A 49 -16.80 9.07 0.73
C LEU A 49 -15.58 9.47 1.57
N LEU A 50 -14.54 10.03 0.94
CA LEU A 50 -13.34 10.46 1.64
C LEU A 50 -13.58 11.68 2.53
N THR A 51 -14.40 12.64 2.08
CA THR A 51 -14.73 13.83 2.88
C THR A 51 -15.47 13.45 4.15
N ASP A 52 -16.45 12.55 4.06
CA ASP A 52 -17.18 12.05 5.22
C ASP A 52 -16.27 11.35 6.24
N VAL A 53 -15.27 10.59 5.78
CA VAL A 53 -14.26 9.97 6.66
C VAL A 53 -13.38 11.05 7.29
N LEU A 54 -12.90 12.02 6.51
CA LEU A 54 -12.05 13.11 6.99
C LEU A 54 -12.73 13.97 8.06
N GLU A 55 -14.04 14.23 7.91
CA GLU A 55 -14.81 15.00 8.88
C GLU A 55 -14.99 14.27 10.24
N ASN A 56 -14.85 12.97 10.25
CA ASN A 56 -15.03 12.14 11.45
C ASN A 56 -13.71 11.60 12.02
N LEU A 57 -12.55 11.95 11.48
CA LEU A 57 -11.25 11.42 11.90
C LEU A 57 -10.96 11.57 13.39
N GLU A 58 -11.36 12.70 13.99
CA GLU A 58 -11.12 12.99 15.43
C GLU A 58 -11.89 12.07 16.37
N HIS A 59 -12.92 11.38 15.87
CA HIS A 59 -13.82 10.53 16.64
C HIS A 59 -13.63 9.03 16.36
N MET A 60 -12.70 8.67 15.50
CA MET A 60 -12.46 7.30 15.05
C MET A 60 -11.03 6.87 15.37
N THR A 61 -10.87 5.62 15.76
CA THR A 61 -9.55 4.99 15.85
C THR A 61 -9.00 4.67 14.47
N VAL A 62 -7.71 4.42 14.34
CA VAL A 62 -7.07 4.09 13.04
C VAL A 62 -7.68 2.83 12.44
N SER A 63 -7.97 1.82 13.26
CA SER A 63 -8.62 0.58 12.82
C SER A 63 -10.06 0.80 12.35
N GLU A 64 -10.82 1.69 12.99
CA GLU A 64 -12.16 2.07 12.56
C GLU A 64 -12.13 2.84 11.23
N ILE A 65 -11.19 3.78 11.05
CA ILE A 65 -10.99 4.49 9.78
C ILE A 65 -10.66 3.51 8.66
N PHE A 66 -9.73 2.59 8.89
CA PHE A 66 -9.35 1.58 7.91
C PHE A 66 -10.54 0.69 7.52
N GLN A 67 -11.29 0.19 8.51
CA GLN A 67 -12.48 -0.63 8.29
C GLN A 67 -13.56 0.12 7.51
N GLU A 68 -13.79 1.40 7.85
CA GLU A 68 -14.78 2.24 7.17
C GLU A 68 -14.44 2.46 5.70
N ILE A 69 -13.16 2.73 5.39
CA ILE A 69 -12.67 2.85 4.01
C ILE A 69 -12.88 1.54 3.24
N LEU A 70 -12.54 0.39 3.83
CA LEU A 70 -12.73 -0.91 3.19
C LEU A 70 -14.21 -1.17 2.87
N ASN A 71 -15.10 -0.89 3.83
CA ASN A 71 -16.54 -1.11 3.70
C ASN A 71 -17.15 -0.20 2.63
N ARG A 72 -16.89 1.10 2.70
CA ARG A 72 -17.45 2.09 1.75
C ARG A 72 -16.94 1.92 0.34
N THR A 73 -15.66 1.57 0.19
CA THR A 73 -15.07 1.34 -1.13
C THR A 73 -15.46 -0.01 -1.72
N LYS A 74 -16.01 -0.92 -0.90
CA LYS A 74 -16.22 -2.33 -1.25
C LYS A 74 -14.96 -2.95 -1.84
N TYR A 75 -13.80 -2.62 -1.23
CA TYR A 75 -12.49 -2.99 -1.77
C TYR A 75 -12.36 -4.50 -1.89
N ILE A 76 -12.74 -5.25 -0.85
CA ILE A 76 -12.68 -6.72 -0.82
C ILE A 76 -13.51 -7.36 -1.93
N ASP A 77 -14.70 -6.80 -2.21
CA ASP A 77 -15.56 -7.29 -3.29
C ASP A 77 -14.99 -7.03 -4.68
N SER A 78 -14.09 -6.05 -4.79
CA SER A 78 -13.47 -5.66 -6.05
C SER A 78 -12.19 -6.42 -6.38
N ILE A 79 -11.74 -7.30 -5.49
CA ILE A 79 -10.56 -8.15 -5.72
C ILE A 79 -10.99 -9.32 -6.60
N GLU A 80 -10.41 -9.41 -7.79
CA GLU A 80 -10.70 -10.46 -8.78
C GLU A 80 -9.66 -11.59 -8.70
N ASP A 81 -8.36 -11.25 -8.59
CA ASP A 81 -7.26 -12.21 -8.57
C ASP A 81 -6.69 -12.41 -7.17
N ASN A 82 -6.33 -13.65 -6.81
CA ASN A 82 -5.71 -14.03 -5.53
C ASN A 82 -6.47 -13.47 -4.32
N LYS A 83 -7.81 -13.55 -4.36
CA LYS A 83 -8.69 -12.92 -3.38
C LYS A 83 -8.40 -13.39 -1.96
N GLU A 84 -8.18 -14.68 -1.76
CA GLU A 84 -7.94 -15.26 -0.44
C GLU A 84 -6.66 -14.70 0.19
N ASP A 85 -5.56 -14.64 -0.55
CA ASP A 85 -4.29 -14.12 -0.03
C ASP A 85 -4.35 -12.61 0.24
N ARG A 86 -5.01 -11.86 -0.65
CA ARG A 86 -5.20 -10.42 -0.45
C ARG A 86 -6.09 -10.11 0.75
N VAL A 87 -7.12 -10.92 1.00
CA VAL A 87 -7.95 -10.77 2.20
C VAL A 87 -7.14 -11.06 3.45
N LYS A 88 -6.32 -12.13 3.46
CA LYS A 88 -5.40 -12.40 4.57
C LYS A 88 -4.45 -11.23 4.85
N ASN A 89 -3.83 -10.66 3.80
CA ASN A 89 -2.96 -9.49 3.95
C ASN A 89 -3.69 -8.28 4.56
N ILE A 90 -4.97 -8.07 4.19
CA ILE A 90 -5.81 -7.02 4.79
C ILE A 90 -6.08 -7.31 6.27
N GLU A 91 -6.37 -8.57 6.62
CA GLU A 91 -6.59 -8.99 8.00
C GLU A 91 -5.31 -8.85 8.85
N GLU A 92 -4.16 -9.21 8.31
CA GLU A 92 -2.86 -9.02 8.95
C GLU A 92 -2.56 -7.53 9.18
N LEU A 93 -2.80 -6.68 8.19
CA LEU A 93 -2.66 -5.23 8.35
C LEU A 93 -3.61 -4.70 9.43
N MET A 94 -4.87 -5.14 9.46
CA MET A 94 -5.83 -4.76 10.50
C MET A 94 -5.35 -5.18 11.88
N ASN A 95 -4.78 -6.38 12.01
CA ASN A 95 -4.24 -6.87 13.29
C ASN A 95 -3.03 -6.04 13.73
N SER A 96 -2.13 -5.71 12.82
CA SER A 96 -0.98 -4.83 13.10
C SER A 96 -1.43 -3.43 13.55
N ILE A 97 -2.44 -2.84 12.91
CA ILE A 97 -3.02 -1.56 13.35
C ILE A 97 -3.51 -1.67 14.80
N ARG A 98 -4.27 -2.71 15.12
CA ARG A 98 -4.82 -2.93 16.46
C ARG A 98 -3.75 -3.18 17.53
N GLU A 99 -2.64 -3.79 17.17
CA GLU A 99 -1.49 -3.97 18.07
C GLU A 99 -0.87 -2.62 18.42
N ILE A 100 -0.63 -1.77 17.42
CA ILE A 100 -0.12 -0.42 17.64
C ILE A 100 -1.10 0.43 18.47
N GLU A 101 -2.40 0.34 18.23
CA GLU A 101 -3.43 1.03 19.05
C GLU A 101 -3.43 0.56 20.52
N ARG A 102 -3.11 -0.71 20.79
CA ARG A 102 -2.97 -1.21 22.17
C ARG A 102 -1.70 -0.71 22.84
N GLU A 103 -0.60 -0.62 22.09
CA GLU A 103 0.68 -0.13 22.59
C GLU A 103 0.65 1.40 22.80
N TYR A 104 -0.02 2.11 21.91
CA TYR A 104 -0.17 3.58 21.92
C TYR A 104 -1.66 3.97 21.97
N PRO A 105 -2.34 3.89 23.13
CA PRO A 105 -3.76 4.20 23.25
C PRO A 105 -4.06 5.65 22.88
N GLY A 106 -4.98 5.83 21.92
CA GLY A 106 -5.38 7.15 21.43
C GLY A 106 -4.51 7.70 20.31
N ILE A 107 -3.62 6.88 19.72
CA ILE A 107 -2.84 7.27 18.54
C ILE A 107 -3.76 7.77 17.43
N THR A 108 -3.45 8.94 16.91
CA THR A 108 -4.17 9.52 15.76
C THR A 108 -3.69 8.90 14.44
N LEU A 109 -4.49 9.05 13.37
CA LEU A 109 -4.07 8.60 12.03
C LEU A 109 -2.75 9.24 11.59
N SER A 110 -2.53 10.52 11.90
CA SER A 110 -1.29 11.23 11.53
C SER A 110 -0.08 10.64 12.25
N GLU A 111 -0.19 10.41 13.55
CA GLU A 111 0.88 9.80 14.37
C GLU A 111 1.15 8.36 13.92
N TYR A 112 0.10 7.58 13.60
CA TYR A 112 0.26 6.24 13.06
C TYR A 112 1.01 6.25 11.72
N LEU A 113 0.65 7.15 10.79
CA LEU A 113 1.34 7.27 9.50
C LEU A 113 2.79 7.73 9.64
N GLU A 114 3.07 8.61 10.58
CA GLU A 114 4.44 9.02 10.94
C GLU A 114 5.23 7.82 11.51
N PHE A 115 4.64 7.08 12.45
CA PHE A 115 5.24 5.89 13.05
C PHE A 115 5.65 4.85 12.00
N ILE A 116 4.74 4.45 11.09
CA ILE A 116 5.07 3.47 10.03
C ILE A 116 6.09 4.02 9.01
N SER A 117 6.08 5.33 8.75
CA SER A 117 7.06 5.96 7.86
C SER A 117 8.46 5.95 8.47
N LEU A 118 8.58 6.22 9.76
CA LEU A 118 9.84 6.14 10.49
C LEU A 118 10.35 4.70 10.58
N THR A 119 9.49 3.74 10.91
CA THR A 119 9.85 2.32 10.99
C THR A 119 10.36 1.81 9.64
N SER A 120 9.69 2.16 8.55
CA SER A 120 10.13 1.82 7.20
C SER A 120 11.44 2.49 6.79
N ALA A 121 11.72 3.70 7.31
CA ALA A 121 12.98 4.41 7.07
C ALA A 121 14.14 3.86 7.93
N THR A 122 13.84 3.42 9.15
CA THR A 122 14.82 2.85 10.09
C THR A 122 15.31 1.49 9.62
N ASP A 123 14.48 0.69 8.97
CA ASP A 123 14.91 -0.55 8.29
C ASP A 123 16.00 -0.31 7.21
N SER A 124 16.18 0.94 6.80
CA SER A 124 17.17 1.34 5.80
C SER A 124 18.38 2.15 6.35
N MET A 125 18.42 2.50 7.64
CA MET A 125 19.37 3.52 8.13
C MET A 125 20.34 3.11 9.23
N ASP A 126 20.27 1.93 9.88
CA ASP A 126 21.22 1.58 10.95
C ASP A 126 22.34 0.65 10.46
N ASP A 127 23.32 1.24 9.77
CA ASP A 127 24.60 0.56 9.45
C ASP A 127 25.62 0.62 10.61
N GLU A 128 25.31 1.28 11.75
CA GLU A 128 26.28 1.49 12.84
C GLU A 128 26.11 0.53 14.03
N GLU A 129 25.05 -0.28 14.12
CA GLU A 129 24.88 -1.22 15.21
C GLU A 129 25.29 -2.66 14.83
N ASN A 130 26.02 -3.34 15.74
CA ASN A 130 26.43 -4.74 15.61
C ASN A 130 25.24 -5.69 15.82
N PHE A 131 24.36 -5.83 14.82
CA PHE A 131 23.26 -6.79 14.85
C PHE A 131 23.22 -7.65 13.58
N VAL A 132 22.59 -8.82 13.68
CA VAL A 132 22.33 -9.70 12.53
C VAL A 132 21.05 -9.23 11.85
N LYS A 133 21.17 -8.77 10.60
CA LYS A 133 20.02 -8.37 9.78
C LYS A 133 19.31 -9.61 9.24
N LEU A 134 18.01 -9.74 9.53
CA LEU A 134 17.15 -10.78 8.94
C LEU A 134 16.23 -10.13 7.92
N MET A 135 16.24 -10.64 6.69
CA MET A 135 15.44 -10.04 5.61
C MET A 135 15.11 -11.09 4.54
N THR A 136 14.16 -10.75 3.66
CA THR A 136 13.92 -11.56 2.47
C THR A 136 14.98 -11.26 1.41
N ILE A 137 15.18 -12.19 0.46
CA ILE A 137 16.07 -11.96 -0.70
C ILE A 137 15.61 -10.74 -1.50
N HIS A 138 14.31 -10.54 -1.66
CA HIS A 138 13.78 -9.35 -2.34
C HIS A 138 14.16 -8.05 -1.65
N SER A 139 14.16 -8.04 -0.31
CA SER A 139 14.52 -6.85 0.49
C SER A 139 16.02 -6.57 0.47
N SER A 140 16.86 -7.55 0.12
CA SER A 140 18.32 -7.38 0.04
C SER A 140 18.79 -6.72 -1.26
N LYS A 141 17.89 -6.52 -2.22
CA LYS A 141 18.24 -5.93 -3.51
C LYS A 141 18.84 -4.53 -3.37
N GLY A 142 20.09 -4.38 -3.80
CA GLY A 142 20.82 -3.10 -3.73
C GLY A 142 21.54 -2.85 -2.41
N LEU A 143 21.51 -3.82 -1.48
CA LEU A 143 22.30 -3.80 -0.26
C LEU A 143 23.53 -4.69 -0.43
N GLU A 144 24.60 -4.41 0.34
CA GLU A 144 25.84 -5.15 0.35
C GLU A 144 26.23 -5.49 1.80
N PHE A 145 26.67 -6.72 2.05
CA PHE A 145 27.04 -7.21 3.38
C PHE A 145 28.34 -7.99 3.32
N ASP A 146 29.20 -7.82 4.33
CA ASP A 146 30.46 -8.58 4.43
C ASP A 146 30.26 -10.09 4.58
N PHE A 147 29.16 -10.50 5.23
CA PHE A 147 28.79 -11.90 5.44
C PHE A 147 27.31 -12.09 5.18
N VAL A 148 26.98 -13.05 4.32
CA VAL A 148 25.59 -13.39 3.97
C VAL A 148 25.35 -14.88 4.25
N PHE A 149 24.24 -15.17 4.93
CA PHE A 149 23.75 -16.53 5.16
C PHE A 149 22.39 -16.69 4.50
N ILE A 150 22.29 -17.50 3.46
CA ILE A 150 21.03 -17.77 2.78
C ILE A 150 20.46 -19.07 3.33
N ALA A 151 19.32 -19.01 4.00
CA ALA A 151 18.63 -20.18 4.53
C ALA A 151 17.51 -20.63 3.57
N GLY A 152 17.14 -21.92 3.64
CA GLY A 152 16.04 -22.46 2.85
C GLY A 152 16.34 -22.68 1.36
N MET A 153 17.61 -22.88 0.99
CA MET A 153 18.04 -23.20 -0.38
C MET A 153 17.74 -24.66 -0.70
N GLU A 154 16.45 -25.00 -0.79
CA GLU A 154 15.98 -26.34 -1.13
C GLU A 154 14.71 -26.27 -1.98
N GLU A 155 14.51 -27.25 -2.86
CA GLU A 155 13.32 -27.34 -3.72
C GLU A 155 12.04 -27.29 -2.89
N GLY A 156 11.09 -26.47 -3.32
CA GLY A 156 9.83 -26.23 -2.64
C GLY A 156 9.83 -25.02 -1.70
N LEU A 157 11.01 -24.57 -1.22
CA LEU A 157 11.17 -23.31 -0.49
C LEU A 157 11.82 -22.25 -1.39
N PHE A 158 12.98 -22.54 -1.94
CA PHE A 158 13.69 -21.66 -2.87
C PHE A 158 14.51 -22.50 -3.88
N PRO A 159 14.03 -22.66 -5.12
CA PRO A 159 12.79 -22.09 -5.69
C PRO A 159 11.50 -22.66 -5.07
N GLY A 160 10.46 -21.83 -4.99
CA GLY A 160 9.14 -22.19 -4.46
C GLY A 160 8.43 -23.25 -5.31
N GLU A 161 7.54 -24.06 -4.71
CA GLU A 161 6.80 -25.13 -5.43
C GLU A 161 6.05 -24.59 -6.67
N ALA A 162 5.43 -23.42 -6.57
CA ALA A 162 4.70 -22.80 -7.68
C ALA A 162 5.63 -22.37 -8.81
N SER A 163 6.82 -21.87 -8.48
CA SER A 163 7.81 -21.38 -9.44
C SER A 163 8.48 -22.52 -10.22
N ILE A 164 8.58 -23.71 -9.63
CA ILE A 164 9.15 -24.89 -10.31
C ILE A 164 8.27 -25.34 -11.49
N LEU A 165 6.97 -25.04 -11.45
CA LEU A 165 6.02 -25.46 -12.47
C LEU A 165 5.94 -24.54 -13.70
N ASN A 166 6.63 -23.39 -13.64
CA ASN A 166 6.62 -22.38 -14.69
C ASN A 166 8.06 -21.89 -14.98
N ASP A 167 8.51 -22.05 -16.20
CA ASP A 167 9.87 -21.69 -16.61
C ASP A 167 10.19 -20.18 -16.40
N GLU A 168 9.22 -19.29 -16.59
CA GLU A 168 9.41 -17.85 -16.38
C GLU A 168 9.60 -17.51 -14.90
N ASP A 169 8.79 -18.12 -14.02
CA ASP A 169 8.87 -17.92 -12.58
C ASP A 169 10.16 -18.54 -12.01
N LEU A 170 10.58 -19.70 -12.55
CA LEU A 170 11.84 -20.35 -12.17
C LEU A 170 13.05 -19.48 -12.56
N GLU A 171 13.01 -18.83 -13.72
CA GLU A 171 14.05 -17.89 -14.14
C GLU A 171 14.09 -16.63 -13.24
N GLU A 172 12.95 -16.17 -12.74
CA GLU A 172 12.92 -15.07 -11.78
C GLU A 172 13.50 -15.47 -10.41
N GLU A 173 13.17 -16.66 -9.90
CA GLU A 173 13.79 -17.22 -8.69
C GLU A 173 15.32 -17.36 -8.87
N ARG A 174 15.77 -17.76 -10.05
CA ARG A 174 17.21 -17.82 -10.36
C ARG A 174 17.87 -16.44 -10.35
N ARG A 175 17.19 -15.40 -10.87
CA ARG A 175 17.67 -14.01 -10.79
C ARG A 175 17.72 -13.50 -9.37
N LEU A 176 16.72 -13.84 -8.55
CA LEU A 176 16.71 -13.52 -7.12
C LEU A 176 17.88 -14.18 -6.39
N CYS A 177 18.16 -15.45 -6.68
CA CYS A 177 19.30 -16.15 -6.14
C CYS A 177 20.63 -15.43 -6.49
N TYR A 178 20.76 -14.97 -7.72
CA TYR A 178 21.94 -14.22 -8.17
C TYR A 178 22.11 -12.87 -7.45
N VAL A 179 21.00 -12.22 -7.08
CA VAL A 179 21.02 -10.96 -6.30
C VAL A 179 21.43 -11.23 -4.85
N ALA A 180 21.14 -12.42 -4.31
CA ALA A 180 21.42 -12.79 -2.93
C ALA A 180 22.89 -13.22 -2.68
N ILE A 181 23.67 -13.50 -3.73
CA ILE A 181 25.06 -13.93 -3.70
C ILE A 181 25.99 -12.75 -3.96
#